data_586f64095089c539c28a25fd93057286
#
_entry.id   586f64095089c539c28a25fd93057286
#
_cell.length_a   1.000
_cell.length_b   1.000
_cell.length_c   1.000
_cell.angle_alpha   90.00
_cell.angle_beta   90.00
_cell.angle_gamma   90.00
#
_symmetry.space_group_name_H-M   'P 1'
#
loop_
_entity.id
_entity.type
_entity.pdbx_description
1 polymer ?
#
loop_
_entity_poly.entity_id
_entity_poly.type
_entity_poly.pdbx_seq_one_letter_code
_entity_poly.pdbx_strand_id
1 'polypeptide(L)'
;MVTLSKKLLRQTGRANAKYNLVGEGDKVLLGLSGGKDSLALAHVLAHMQRVAPYDFEFKAVTVSYGMGEDYSALSNHCKEYGIAHEVIESNVYELAGEKIRKNSSFCSFFSRMRRGVLYTHALENGYKKLALAHHLDDAAESFFMNFMYNGALRSMAPKYTAQNGLIIIRPFIHVRERQLRDNATANNLTVIGDEACPAMRFDIKMPHARASTKEMLANLEKEQPKLFISLKSAFENIHTSSFMNPEYLR
;
A
#
# COMPACT_ATOMS: atom_id res chain seq x y z
N MET A 1 23.41 -3.27 4.84
CA MET A 1 22.08 -3.12 5.50
C MET A 1 21.50 -1.78 5.08
N VAL A 2 20.23 -1.74 4.67
CA VAL A 2 19.54 -0.49 4.29
C VAL A 2 19.42 0.41 5.52
N THR A 3 19.79 1.69 5.38
CA THR A 3 19.70 2.68 6.47
C THR A 3 18.33 3.32 6.49
N LEU A 4 17.52 2.94 7.48
CA LEU A 4 16.17 3.49 7.65
C LEU A 4 16.21 4.75 8.52
N SER A 5 15.54 5.84 8.09
CA SER A 5 15.52 7.06 8.86
C SER A 5 14.78 6.89 10.20
N LYS A 6 15.29 7.51 11.27
CA LYS A 6 14.65 7.47 12.60
C LYS A 6 13.19 7.96 12.56
N LYS A 7 12.89 8.90 11.66
CA LYS A 7 11.54 9.45 11.50
C LYS A 7 10.59 8.41 10.90
N LEU A 8 11.04 7.67 9.86
CA LEU A 8 10.29 6.59 9.24
C LEU A 8 9.96 5.51 10.27
N LEU A 9 10.98 4.99 10.96
CA LEU A 9 10.83 3.96 11.99
C LEU A 9 9.88 4.41 13.12
N ARG A 10 10.03 5.64 13.61
CA ARG A 10 9.17 6.18 14.66
C ARG A 10 7.70 6.29 14.22
N GLN A 11 7.44 6.74 13.00
CA GLN A 11 6.06 6.89 12.50
C GLN A 11 5.41 5.52 12.29
N THR A 12 6.15 4.56 11.74
CA THR A 12 5.67 3.19 11.55
C THR A 12 5.44 2.51 12.91
N GLY A 13 6.37 2.62 13.85
CA GLY A 13 6.21 2.07 15.19
C GLY A 13 4.99 2.65 15.94
N ARG A 14 4.75 3.97 15.82
CA ARG A 14 3.55 4.60 16.38
C ARG A 14 2.25 4.11 15.74
N ALA A 15 2.24 3.93 14.41
CA ALA A 15 1.08 3.36 13.72
C ALA A 15 0.86 1.90 14.16
N ASN A 16 1.93 1.12 14.25
CA ASN A 16 1.88 -0.25 14.72
C ASN A 16 1.26 -0.36 16.13
N ALA A 17 1.78 0.41 17.08
CA ALA A 17 1.29 0.40 18.45
C ALA A 17 -0.16 0.89 18.56
N LYS A 18 -0.50 1.97 17.84
CA LYS A 18 -1.85 2.57 17.90
C LYS A 18 -2.94 1.66 17.34
N TYR A 19 -2.66 0.96 16.25
CA TYR A 19 -3.67 0.17 15.53
C TYR A 19 -3.49 -1.33 15.69
N ASN A 20 -2.51 -1.78 16.46
CA ASN A 20 -2.18 -3.19 16.65
C ASN A 20 -2.08 -3.92 15.29
N LEU A 21 -1.12 -3.45 14.45
CA LEU A 21 -0.98 -3.94 13.09
C LEU A 21 -0.24 -5.28 13.06
N VAL A 22 0.94 -5.33 13.68
CA VAL A 22 1.77 -6.53 13.84
C VAL A 22 2.03 -6.73 15.32
N GLY A 23 1.89 -7.96 15.82
CA GLY A 23 2.07 -8.33 17.21
C GLY A 23 2.63 -9.74 17.35
N GLU A 24 2.64 -10.24 18.59
CA GLU A 24 3.17 -11.56 18.96
C GLU A 24 2.53 -12.68 18.16
N GLY A 25 3.38 -13.57 17.62
CA GLY A 25 2.98 -14.77 16.88
C GLY A 25 2.34 -14.52 15.52
N ASP A 26 2.33 -13.28 15.02
CA ASP A 26 1.75 -12.97 13.72
C ASP A 26 2.53 -13.59 12.55
N LYS A 27 1.80 -14.13 11.57
CA LYS A 27 2.32 -14.47 10.24
C LYS A 27 1.79 -13.45 9.24
N VAL A 28 2.69 -12.62 8.71
CA VAL A 28 2.37 -11.50 7.84
C VAL A 28 2.83 -11.78 6.42
N LEU A 29 1.92 -11.72 5.45
CA LEU A 29 2.30 -11.66 4.04
C LEU A 29 2.52 -10.20 3.66
N LEU A 30 3.63 -9.88 3.00
CA LEU A 30 3.89 -8.54 2.45
C LEU A 30 3.65 -8.56 0.95
N GLY A 31 2.75 -7.75 0.45
CA GLY A 31 2.63 -7.50 -1.00
C GLY A 31 3.77 -6.64 -1.50
N LEU A 32 4.76 -7.26 -2.14
CA LEU A 32 5.96 -6.63 -2.69
C LEU A 32 5.78 -6.37 -4.18
N SER A 33 5.57 -5.10 -4.55
CA SER A 33 5.36 -4.71 -5.97
C SER A 33 6.66 -4.40 -6.73
N GLY A 34 7.80 -4.34 -6.03
CA GLY A 34 9.06 -3.85 -6.58
C GLY A 34 9.20 -2.32 -6.55
N GLY A 35 8.14 -1.57 -6.29
CA GLY A 35 8.20 -0.13 -6.12
C GLY A 35 8.84 0.29 -4.79
N LYS A 36 9.34 1.54 -4.74
CA LYS A 36 10.06 2.12 -3.60
C LYS A 36 9.36 1.93 -2.25
N ASP A 37 8.02 2.03 -2.22
CA ASP A 37 7.26 2.00 -0.98
C ASP A 37 7.17 0.57 -0.42
N SER A 38 6.95 -0.42 -1.28
CA SER A 38 6.89 -1.82 -0.89
C SER A 38 8.27 -2.37 -0.47
N LEU A 39 9.35 -1.94 -1.15
CA LEU A 39 10.72 -2.24 -0.75
C LEU A 39 11.06 -1.63 0.61
N ALA A 40 10.73 -0.36 0.82
CA ALA A 40 10.91 0.29 2.11
C ALA A 40 10.17 -0.46 3.23
N LEU A 41 8.94 -0.94 2.96
CA LEU A 41 8.18 -1.72 3.95
C LEU A 41 8.83 -3.07 4.25
N ALA A 42 9.39 -3.75 3.24
CA ALA A 42 10.12 -5.00 3.45
C ALA A 42 11.29 -4.80 4.44
N HIS A 43 12.08 -3.75 4.23
CA HIS A 43 13.18 -3.42 5.14
C HIS A 43 12.72 -2.98 6.54
N VAL A 44 11.60 -2.27 6.63
CA VAL A 44 11.03 -1.89 7.94
C VAL A 44 10.53 -3.10 8.69
N LEU A 45 9.85 -4.05 8.04
CA LEU A 45 9.42 -5.29 8.68
C LEU A 45 10.61 -6.15 9.12
N ALA A 46 11.66 -6.27 8.29
CA ALA A 46 12.89 -6.94 8.66
C ALA A 46 13.62 -6.25 9.83
N HIS A 47 13.57 -4.92 9.91
CA HIS A 47 14.07 -4.19 11.08
C HIS A 47 13.22 -4.48 12.31
N MET A 48 11.89 -4.46 12.19
CA MET A 48 10.98 -4.74 13.31
C MET A 48 11.19 -6.15 13.88
N GLN A 49 11.40 -7.17 13.04
CA GLN A 49 11.71 -8.53 13.52
C GLN A 49 12.94 -8.58 14.43
N ARG A 50 13.92 -7.71 14.26
CA ARG A 50 15.14 -7.69 15.06
C ARG A 50 15.01 -6.90 16.36
N VAL A 51 14.10 -5.92 16.42
CA VAL A 51 14.06 -4.97 17.54
C VAL A 51 12.74 -4.93 18.30
N ALA A 52 11.69 -5.55 17.78
CA ALA A 52 10.40 -5.62 18.46
C ALA A 52 10.51 -6.48 19.73
N PRO A 53 9.77 -6.15 20.80
CA PRO A 53 9.73 -6.95 22.02
C PRO A 53 8.84 -8.20 21.90
N TYR A 54 8.52 -8.62 20.69
CA TYR A 54 7.68 -9.76 20.35
C TYR A 54 8.16 -10.40 19.04
N ASP A 55 7.88 -11.68 18.89
CA ASP A 55 8.23 -12.45 17.71
C ASP A 55 7.08 -12.43 16.68
N PHE A 56 7.42 -12.29 15.40
CA PHE A 56 6.52 -12.48 14.29
C PHE A 56 7.28 -12.92 13.05
N GLU A 57 6.57 -13.51 12.10
CA GLU A 57 7.12 -13.93 10.82
C GLU A 57 6.56 -13.08 9.71
N PHE A 58 7.35 -12.76 8.68
CA PHE A 58 6.82 -12.24 7.43
C PHE A 58 7.50 -12.85 6.22
N LYS A 59 6.76 -12.90 5.11
CA LYS A 59 7.25 -13.28 3.78
C LYS A 59 6.78 -12.24 2.78
N ALA A 60 7.68 -11.82 1.90
CA ALA A 60 7.36 -10.92 0.79
C ALA A 60 6.88 -11.74 -0.41
N VAL A 61 5.85 -11.27 -1.08
CA VAL A 61 5.27 -11.93 -2.26
C VAL A 61 5.06 -10.91 -3.37
N THR A 62 5.57 -11.24 -4.55
CA THR A 62 5.34 -10.51 -5.78
C THR A 62 4.39 -11.30 -6.67
N VAL A 63 3.38 -10.65 -7.21
CA VAL A 63 2.47 -11.29 -8.18
C VAL A 63 2.89 -10.86 -9.57
N SER A 64 3.32 -11.82 -10.39
CA SER A 64 3.52 -11.66 -11.83
C SER A 64 2.17 -11.50 -12.52
N TYR A 65 2.12 -10.69 -13.56
CA TYR A 65 0.91 -10.53 -14.36
C TYR A 65 0.79 -11.53 -15.52
N GLY A 66 1.86 -12.33 -15.74
CA GLY A 66 1.92 -13.28 -16.86
C GLY A 66 2.34 -12.64 -18.19
N MET A 67 3.12 -11.57 -18.13
CA MET A 67 3.64 -10.85 -19.32
C MET A 67 5.12 -11.17 -19.61
N GLY A 68 5.71 -12.12 -18.87
CA GLY A 68 7.14 -12.43 -18.95
C GLY A 68 8.01 -11.40 -18.23
N GLU A 69 7.52 -10.82 -17.15
CA GLU A 69 8.27 -9.88 -16.32
C GLU A 69 9.44 -10.58 -15.63
N ASP A 70 10.60 -9.91 -15.58
CA ASP A 70 11.76 -10.38 -14.84
C ASP A 70 11.80 -9.79 -13.43
N TYR A 71 11.63 -10.63 -12.42
CA TYR A 71 11.73 -10.26 -11.00
C TYR A 71 13.05 -10.73 -10.37
N SER A 72 14.04 -11.18 -11.15
CA SER A 72 15.32 -11.70 -10.65
C SER A 72 16.06 -10.67 -9.80
N ALA A 73 16.10 -9.42 -10.23
CA ALA A 73 16.73 -8.33 -9.49
C ALA A 73 16.06 -8.13 -8.11
N LEU A 74 14.74 -8.22 -8.03
CA LEU A 74 13.98 -8.11 -6.78
C LEU A 74 14.24 -9.31 -5.86
N SER A 75 14.23 -10.51 -6.42
CA SER A 75 14.52 -11.74 -5.68
C SER A 75 15.96 -11.75 -5.13
N ASN A 76 16.94 -11.31 -5.94
CA ASN A 76 18.33 -11.17 -5.51
C ASN A 76 18.47 -10.13 -4.39
N HIS A 77 17.80 -8.99 -4.50
CA HIS A 77 17.76 -7.99 -3.44
C HIS A 77 17.22 -8.59 -2.15
N CYS A 78 16.06 -9.25 -2.20
CA CYS A 78 15.48 -9.89 -1.00
C CYS A 78 16.44 -10.91 -0.37
N LYS A 79 17.09 -11.74 -1.20
CA LYS A 79 18.08 -12.73 -0.76
C LYS A 79 19.28 -12.08 -0.08
N GLU A 80 19.84 -11.00 -0.65
CA GLU A 80 20.96 -10.23 -0.09
C GLU A 80 20.64 -9.72 1.32
N TYR A 81 19.39 -9.28 1.55
CA TYR A 81 18.97 -8.72 2.83
C TYR A 81 18.29 -9.73 3.78
N GLY A 82 18.26 -11.02 3.43
CA GLY A 82 17.68 -12.08 4.25
C GLY A 82 16.15 -11.99 4.35
N ILE A 83 15.49 -11.40 3.36
CA ILE A 83 14.03 -11.30 3.28
C ILE A 83 13.50 -12.50 2.50
N ALA A 84 12.66 -13.32 3.13
CA ALA A 84 11.98 -14.41 2.44
C ALA A 84 11.08 -13.85 1.34
N HIS A 85 11.31 -14.25 0.09
CA HIS A 85 10.59 -13.74 -1.07
C HIS A 85 10.12 -14.86 -2.00
N GLU A 86 8.94 -14.68 -2.57
CA GLU A 86 8.35 -15.58 -3.56
C GLU A 86 7.69 -14.76 -4.67
N VAL A 87 7.81 -15.24 -5.90
CA VAL A 87 7.06 -14.72 -7.05
C VAL A 87 5.93 -15.70 -7.35
N ILE A 88 4.69 -15.21 -7.38
CA ILE A 88 3.50 -15.97 -7.75
C ILE A 88 3.20 -15.67 -9.22
N GLU A 89 3.26 -16.70 -10.04
CA GLU A 89 2.80 -16.59 -11.42
C GLU A 89 1.29 -16.48 -11.48
N SER A 90 0.79 -15.59 -12.33
CA SER A 90 -0.64 -15.44 -12.57
C SER A 90 -0.92 -15.14 -14.05
N ASN A 91 -2.17 -15.36 -14.46
CA ASN A 91 -2.66 -15.07 -15.81
C ASN A 91 -3.52 -13.79 -15.85
N VAL A 92 -3.27 -12.85 -14.94
CA VAL A 92 -4.08 -11.63 -14.79
C VAL A 92 -4.09 -10.80 -16.07
N TYR A 93 -2.99 -10.79 -16.82
CA TYR A 93 -2.89 -10.05 -18.09
C TYR A 93 -3.81 -10.64 -19.17
N GLU A 94 -3.80 -11.96 -19.33
CA GLU A 94 -4.68 -12.67 -20.28
C GLU A 94 -6.16 -12.44 -19.95
N LEU A 95 -6.52 -12.57 -18.67
CA LEU A 95 -7.88 -12.29 -18.17
C LEU A 95 -8.34 -10.86 -18.40
N ALA A 96 -7.41 -9.91 -18.50
CA ALA A 96 -7.73 -8.51 -18.77
C ALA A 96 -8.32 -8.33 -20.17
N GLY A 97 -7.77 -9.01 -21.18
CA GLY A 97 -8.27 -8.95 -22.55
C GLY A 97 -9.73 -9.41 -22.68
N GLU A 98 -10.14 -10.37 -21.85
CA GLU A 98 -11.48 -10.95 -21.88
C GLU A 98 -12.51 -10.22 -21.02
N LYS A 99 -12.09 -9.70 -19.86
CA LYS A 99 -13.01 -9.27 -18.78
C LYS A 99 -13.07 -7.75 -18.55
N ILE A 100 -12.23 -6.97 -19.23
CA ILE A 100 -12.29 -5.52 -19.06
C ILE A 100 -13.51 -4.95 -19.75
N ARG A 101 -14.42 -4.40 -18.95
CA ARG A 101 -15.60 -3.67 -19.46
C ARG A 101 -15.14 -2.31 -20.03
N LYS A 102 -15.79 -1.87 -21.12
CA LYS A 102 -15.48 -0.62 -21.86
C LYS A 102 -15.35 0.64 -20.97
N ASN A 103 -15.92 0.66 -19.78
CA ASN A 103 -15.94 1.81 -18.86
C ASN A 103 -15.15 1.58 -17.55
N SER A 104 -14.37 0.49 -17.43
CA SER A 104 -13.58 0.26 -16.22
C SER A 104 -12.14 0.76 -16.39
N SER A 105 -11.60 1.39 -15.36
CA SER A 105 -10.18 1.75 -15.32
C SER A 105 -9.31 0.49 -15.29
N PHE A 106 -8.40 0.35 -16.27
CA PHE A 106 -7.41 -0.73 -16.33
C PHE A 106 -6.61 -0.83 -15.03
N CYS A 107 -6.16 0.30 -14.49
CA CYS A 107 -5.43 0.30 -13.21
C CYS A 107 -6.27 -0.28 -12.06
N SER A 108 -7.57 0.01 -12.00
CA SER A 108 -8.44 -0.54 -10.96
C SER A 108 -8.69 -2.03 -11.16
N PHE A 109 -8.77 -2.51 -12.41
CA PHE A 109 -8.89 -3.92 -12.73
C PHE A 109 -7.64 -4.70 -12.28
N PHE A 110 -6.46 -4.33 -12.76
CA PHE A 110 -5.21 -5.00 -12.41
C PHE A 110 -4.93 -4.96 -10.90
N SER A 111 -5.20 -3.82 -10.26
CA SER A 111 -5.07 -3.68 -8.81
C SER A 111 -6.00 -4.62 -8.03
N ARG A 112 -7.22 -4.85 -8.53
CA ARG A 112 -8.19 -5.76 -7.93
C ARG A 112 -7.79 -7.22 -8.13
N MET A 113 -7.39 -7.58 -9.35
CA MET A 113 -6.98 -8.95 -9.67
C MET A 113 -5.73 -9.35 -8.88
N ARG A 114 -4.70 -8.49 -8.86
CA ARG A 114 -3.49 -8.73 -8.06
C ARG A 114 -3.80 -8.91 -6.57
N ARG A 115 -4.72 -8.08 -6.02
CA ARG A 115 -5.18 -8.27 -4.63
C ARG A 115 -5.88 -9.60 -4.43
N GLY A 116 -6.70 -10.03 -5.39
CA GLY A 116 -7.35 -11.34 -5.36
C GLY A 116 -6.33 -12.47 -5.22
N VAL A 117 -5.31 -12.48 -6.08
CA VAL A 117 -4.22 -13.47 -6.02
C VAL A 117 -3.50 -13.44 -4.67
N LEU A 118 -3.13 -12.25 -4.16
CA LEU A 118 -2.50 -12.10 -2.84
C LEU A 118 -3.39 -12.62 -1.71
N TYR A 119 -4.69 -12.37 -1.77
CA TYR A 119 -5.64 -12.80 -0.72
C TYR A 119 -5.79 -14.32 -0.70
N THR A 120 -5.94 -14.94 -1.87
CA THR A 120 -6.03 -16.39 -2.01
C THR A 120 -4.74 -17.04 -1.49
N HIS A 121 -3.59 -16.59 -1.99
CA HIS A 121 -2.30 -17.12 -1.56
C HIS A 121 -2.06 -16.96 -0.05
N ALA A 122 -2.44 -15.82 0.53
CA ALA A 122 -2.31 -15.60 1.96
C ALA A 122 -3.08 -16.64 2.77
N LEU A 123 -4.34 -16.86 2.42
CA LEU A 123 -5.22 -17.80 3.16
C LEU A 123 -4.78 -19.25 2.98
N GLU A 124 -4.42 -19.66 1.75
CA GLU A 124 -3.96 -21.01 1.44
C GLU A 124 -2.66 -21.38 2.17
N ASN A 125 -1.81 -20.38 2.45
CA ASN A 125 -0.55 -20.56 3.16
C ASN A 125 -0.61 -20.18 4.65
N GLY A 126 -1.80 -20.02 5.21
CA GLY A 126 -2.02 -19.81 6.65
C GLY A 126 -1.64 -18.42 7.17
N TYR A 127 -1.47 -17.44 6.28
CA TYR A 127 -1.28 -16.04 6.68
C TYR A 127 -2.61 -15.42 7.06
N LYS A 128 -2.65 -14.79 8.23
CA LYS A 128 -3.84 -14.06 8.72
C LYS A 128 -3.80 -12.56 8.41
N LYS A 129 -2.61 -12.04 8.10
CA LYS A 129 -2.39 -10.61 7.83
C LYS A 129 -1.70 -10.40 6.50
N LEU A 130 -2.17 -9.39 5.74
CA LEU A 130 -1.52 -8.90 4.51
C LEU A 130 -1.11 -7.44 4.72
N ALA A 131 0.19 -7.18 4.67
CA ALA A 131 0.76 -5.84 4.74
C ALA A 131 0.84 -5.22 3.34
N LEU A 132 0.36 -3.99 3.22
CA LEU A 132 0.44 -3.17 2.03
C LEU A 132 1.11 -1.84 2.35
N ALA A 133 1.95 -1.35 1.44
CA ALA A 133 2.78 -0.16 1.64
C ALA A 133 2.06 1.18 1.39
N HIS A 134 0.73 1.19 1.43
CA HIS A 134 -0.03 2.43 1.31
C HIS A 134 0.33 3.40 2.44
N HIS A 135 0.50 4.67 2.08
CA HIS A 135 0.97 5.72 2.96
C HIS A 135 -0.06 6.85 3.13
N LEU A 136 0.28 7.91 3.89
CA LEU A 136 -0.64 8.99 4.21
C LEU A 136 -1.11 9.75 2.95
N ASP A 137 -0.23 9.92 1.98
CA ASP A 137 -0.60 10.59 0.72
C ASP A 137 -1.63 9.76 -0.07
N ASP A 138 -1.49 8.42 -0.12
CA ASP A 138 -2.52 7.54 -0.71
C ASP A 138 -3.87 7.64 0.00
N ALA A 139 -3.84 7.73 1.34
CA ALA A 139 -5.05 7.90 2.13
C ALA A 139 -5.74 9.23 1.84
N ALA A 140 -4.95 10.31 1.70
CA ALA A 140 -5.46 11.63 1.33
C ALA A 140 -6.01 11.63 -0.10
N GLU A 141 -5.27 11.11 -1.08
CA GLU A 141 -5.74 10.97 -2.46
C GLU A 141 -7.05 10.18 -2.51
N SER A 142 -7.13 9.04 -1.82
CA SER A 142 -8.34 8.22 -1.76
C SER A 142 -9.51 8.97 -1.13
N PHE A 143 -9.27 9.73 -0.07
CA PHE A 143 -10.30 10.54 0.57
C PHE A 143 -10.85 11.60 -0.40
N PHE A 144 -10.00 12.40 -1.00
CA PHE A 144 -10.43 13.46 -1.91
C PHE A 144 -11.08 12.91 -3.18
N MET A 145 -10.60 11.78 -3.72
CA MET A 145 -11.26 11.11 -4.84
C MET A 145 -12.67 10.64 -4.47
N ASN A 146 -12.85 10.03 -3.29
CA ASN A 146 -14.18 9.62 -2.84
C ASN A 146 -15.09 10.82 -2.58
N PHE A 147 -14.58 11.87 -1.96
CA PHE A 147 -15.31 13.10 -1.68
C PHE A 147 -15.78 13.79 -2.96
N MET A 148 -14.87 14.01 -3.93
CA MET A 148 -15.17 14.79 -5.14
C MET A 148 -15.95 14.02 -6.20
N TYR A 149 -15.67 12.72 -6.35
CA TYR A 149 -16.21 11.95 -7.48
C TYR A 149 -17.26 10.91 -7.07
N ASN A 150 -17.28 10.47 -5.81
CA ASN A 150 -18.21 9.45 -5.34
C ASN A 150 -19.20 9.96 -4.29
N GLY A 151 -19.11 11.22 -3.86
CA GLY A 151 -19.97 11.79 -2.83
C GLY A 151 -19.88 11.06 -1.48
N ALA A 152 -18.69 10.52 -1.15
CA ALA A 152 -18.50 9.69 0.03
C ALA A 152 -17.31 10.16 0.88
N LEU A 153 -17.50 10.24 2.19
CA LEU A 153 -16.43 10.50 3.16
C LEU A 153 -15.73 9.18 3.49
N ARG A 154 -14.82 8.77 2.63
CA ARG A 154 -14.14 7.48 2.73
C ARG A 154 -12.65 7.62 2.41
N SER A 155 -11.81 7.08 3.28
CA SER A 155 -10.36 7.03 3.11
C SER A 155 -9.84 5.59 3.21
N MET A 156 -8.54 5.41 3.45
CA MET A 156 -7.91 4.12 3.66
C MET A 156 -7.71 3.88 5.16
N ALA A 157 -8.37 2.85 5.68
CA ALA A 157 -8.17 2.45 7.08
C ALA A 157 -6.76 1.87 7.29
N PRO A 158 -6.10 2.13 8.44
CA PRO A 158 -4.82 1.51 8.80
C PRO A 158 -4.90 -0.01 8.91
N LYS A 159 -6.08 -0.52 9.29
CA LYS A 159 -6.38 -1.96 9.43
C LYS A 159 -7.85 -2.21 9.14
N TYR A 160 -8.16 -3.29 8.44
CA TYR A 160 -9.53 -3.79 8.28
C TYR A 160 -9.53 -5.28 7.97
N THR A 161 -10.63 -5.95 8.26
CA THR A 161 -10.85 -7.35 7.89
C THR A 161 -11.59 -7.41 6.56
N ALA A 162 -11.04 -8.10 5.59
CA ALA A 162 -11.67 -8.35 4.31
C ALA A 162 -12.80 -9.40 4.46
N GLN A 163 -13.69 -9.49 3.47
CA GLN A 163 -14.85 -10.40 3.51
C GLN A 163 -14.46 -11.88 3.70
N ASN A 164 -13.29 -12.27 3.25
CA ASN A 164 -12.73 -13.62 3.39
C ASN A 164 -12.00 -13.86 4.72
N GLY A 165 -12.06 -12.91 5.67
CA GLY A 165 -11.42 -13.02 6.98
C GLY A 165 -9.96 -12.55 7.05
N LEU A 166 -9.31 -12.26 5.90
CA LEU A 166 -7.93 -11.77 5.88
C LEU A 166 -7.85 -10.34 6.44
N ILE A 167 -6.91 -10.10 7.33
CA ILE A 167 -6.67 -8.78 7.92
C ILE A 167 -5.68 -8.02 7.05
N ILE A 168 -6.10 -6.90 6.50
CA ILE A 168 -5.25 -5.99 5.72
C ILE A 168 -4.69 -4.93 6.64
N ILE A 169 -3.37 -4.74 6.60
CA ILE A 169 -2.66 -3.74 7.41
C ILE A 169 -1.85 -2.78 6.54
N ARG A 170 -1.73 -1.54 7.01
CA ARG A 170 -0.98 -0.47 6.32
C ARG A 170 -0.02 0.20 7.31
N PRO A 171 1.18 -0.37 7.52
CA PRO A 171 2.13 0.16 8.50
C PRO A 171 2.59 1.60 8.19
N PHE A 172 2.54 2.02 6.92
CA PHE A 172 2.94 3.37 6.49
C PHE A 172 1.81 4.40 6.49
N ILE A 173 0.65 4.11 7.07
CA ILE A 173 -0.51 5.02 7.04
C ILE A 173 -0.22 6.44 7.60
N HIS A 174 0.81 6.58 8.43
CA HIS A 174 1.27 7.87 8.97
C HIS A 174 2.52 8.43 8.28
N VAL A 175 3.08 7.71 7.31
CA VAL A 175 4.31 8.08 6.59
C VAL A 175 3.93 8.86 5.33
N ARG A 176 4.74 9.87 4.98
CA ARG A 176 4.57 10.65 3.75
C ARG A 176 5.34 10.01 2.59
N GLU A 177 4.81 10.11 1.37
CA GLU A 177 5.48 9.62 0.15
C GLU A 177 6.91 10.15 0.02
N ARG A 178 7.11 11.46 0.30
CA ARG A 178 8.45 12.07 0.24
C ARG A 178 9.49 11.38 1.11
N GLN A 179 9.09 10.88 2.30
CA GLN A 179 10.01 10.16 3.19
C GLN A 179 10.42 8.80 2.62
N LEU A 180 9.52 8.13 1.91
CA LEU A 180 9.80 6.85 1.23
C LEU A 180 10.70 7.08 0.03
N ARG A 181 10.46 8.14 -0.74
CA ARG A 181 11.32 8.54 -1.85
C ARG A 181 12.73 8.89 -1.36
N ASP A 182 12.85 9.72 -0.33
CA ASP A 182 14.14 10.11 0.25
C ASP A 182 14.90 8.87 0.77
N ASN A 183 14.19 7.91 1.39
CA ASN A 183 14.78 6.64 1.85
C ASN A 183 15.26 5.78 0.67
N ALA A 184 14.49 5.68 -0.40
CA ALA A 184 14.88 4.92 -1.60
C ALA A 184 16.14 5.52 -2.25
N THR A 185 16.18 6.85 -2.41
CA THR A 185 17.32 7.56 -2.97
C THR A 185 18.58 7.41 -2.10
N ALA A 186 18.45 7.59 -0.79
CA ALA A 186 19.59 7.50 0.15
C ALA A 186 20.21 6.10 0.22
N ASN A 187 19.46 5.07 -0.15
CA ASN A 187 19.92 3.68 -0.11
C ASN A 187 20.16 3.08 -1.52
N ASN A 188 20.03 3.86 -2.58
CA ASN A 188 20.13 3.41 -3.97
C ASN A 188 19.29 2.14 -4.22
N LEU A 189 18.05 2.12 -3.67
CA LEU A 189 17.18 0.96 -3.85
C LEU A 189 16.83 0.81 -5.33
N THR A 190 17.17 -0.34 -5.90
CA THR A 190 16.75 -0.70 -7.26
C THR A 190 15.25 -0.92 -7.27
N VAL A 191 14.53 0.02 -7.82
CA VAL A 191 13.07 -0.05 -7.96
C VAL A 191 12.77 -0.65 -9.32
N ILE A 192 11.92 -1.68 -9.36
CA ILE A 192 11.29 -2.10 -10.61
C ILE A 192 10.37 -0.96 -11.02
N GLY A 193 10.65 -0.35 -12.17
CA GLY A 193 9.91 0.79 -12.67
C GLY A 193 8.44 0.47 -12.99
N ASP A 194 7.71 1.51 -13.36
CA ASP A 194 6.31 1.39 -13.82
C ASP A 194 6.17 0.52 -15.09
N GLU A 195 7.27 0.20 -15.75
CA GLU A 195 7.36 -0.70 -16.92
C GLU A 195 6.78 -2.10 -16.62
N ALA A 196 6.83 -2.55 -15.38
CA ALA A 196 6.18 -3.78 -14.94
C ALA A 196 4.65 -3.62 -14.80
N CYS A 197 4.11 -2.41 -14.93
CA CYS A 197 2.67 -2.19 -14.84
C CYS A 197 1.99 -2.54 -16.17
N PRO A 198 1.05 -3.50 -16.20
CA PRO A 198 0.34 -3.86 -17.43
C PRO A 198 -0.35 -2.69 -18.11
N ALA A 199 -0.80 -1.69 -17.34
CA ALA A 199 -1.46 -0.50 -17.88
C ALA A 199 -0.56 0.32 -18.82
N MET A 200 0.76 0.23 -18.68
CA MET A 200 1.71 0.91 -19.55
C MET A 200 1.85 0.25 -20.94
N ARG A 201 1.43 -1.02 -21.06
CA ARG A 201 1.45 -1.75 -22.35
C ARG A 201 0.18 -1.53 -23.18
N PHE A 202 -0.87 -0.99 -22.56
CA PHE A 202 -2.07 -0.58 -23.27
C PHE A 202 -1.99 0.92 -23.52
N ASP A 203 -2.19 1.34 -24.77
CA ASP A 203 -2.28 2.78 -25.16
C ASP A 203 -3.57 3.38 -24.59
N ILE A 204 -3.64 3.48 -23.26
CA ILE A 204 -4.84 3.89 -22.55
C ILE A 204 -4.50 5.11 -21.72
N LYS A 205 -5.33 6.15 -21.89
CA LYS A 205 -5.29 7.32 -21.01
C LYS A 205 -5.44 6.88 -19.56
N MET A 206 -4.39 7.08 -18.77
CA MET A 206 -4.42 6.89 -17.32
C MET A 206 -5.61 7.66 -16.72
N PRO A 207 -6.28 7.13 -15.69
CA PRO A 207 -7.36 7.87 -15.06
C PRO A 207 -6.84 9.18 -14.50
N HIS A 208 -7.22 10.27 -15.14
CA HIS A 208 -6.78 11.62 -14.77
C HIS A 208 -7.14 11.99 -13.33
N ALA A 209 -8.20 11.40 -12.76
CA ALA A 209 -8.70 11.72 -11.42
C ALA A 209 -7.62 11.61 -10.33
N ARG A 210 -6.80 10.52 -10.32
CA ARG A 210 -5.76 10.36 -9.30
C ARG A 210 -4.63 11.35 -9.49
N ALA A 211 -4.18 11.55 -10.72
CA ALA A 211 -3.13 12.51 -11.04
C ALA A 211 -3.56 13.94 -10.70
N SER A 212 -4.77 14.34 -11.09
CA SER A 212 -5.35 15.65 -10.77
C SER A 212 -5.52 15.85 -9.26
N THR A 213 -5.95 14.80 -8.52
CA THR A 213 -6.07 14.88 -7.06
C THR A 213 -4.71 15.05 -6.39
N LYS A 214 -3.69 14.32 -6.87
CA LYS A 214 -2.31 14.43 -6.37
C LYS A 214 -1.76 15.85 -6.60
N GLU A 215 -1.96 16.41 -7.79
CA GLU A 215 -1.55 17.77 -8.12
C GLU A 215 -2.30 18.82 -7.27
N MET A 216 -3.60 18.68 -7.11
CA MET A 216 -4.41 19.53 -6.22
C MET A 216 -3.87 19.52 -4.79
N LEU A 217 -3.59 18.33 -4.24
CA LEU A 217 -3.04 18.20 -2.88
C LEU A 217 -1.65 18.81 -2.76
N ALA A 218 -0.80 18.67 -3.79
CA ALA A 218 0.51 19.29 -3.81
C ALA A 218 0.44 20.83 -3.83
N ASN A 219 -0.53 21.39 -4.54
CA ASN A 219 -0.75 22.84 -4.56
C ASN A 219 -1.32 23.34 -3.23
N LEU A 220 -2.30 22.64 -2.66
CA LEU A 220 -2.82 22.97 -1.33
C LEU A 220 -1.75 22.88 -0.24
N GLU A 221 -0.81 21.92 -0.32
CA GLU A 221 0.29 21.83 0.64
C GLU A 221 1.27 23.01 0.54
N LYS A 222 1.47 23.61 -0.65
CA LYS A 222 2.28 24.82 -0.83
C LYS A 222 1.66 26.02 -0.10
N GLU A 223 0.33 26.15 -0.18
CA GLU A 223 -0.41 27.22 0.49
C GLU A 223 -0.56 26.96 1.99
N GLN A 224 -0.72 25.69 2.37
CA GLN A 224 -0.89 25.26 3.76
C GLN A 224 0.12 24.17 4.15
N PRO A 225 1.33 24.52 4.57
CA PRO A 225 2.40 23.56 4.86
C PRO A 225 2.05 22.50 5.93
N LYS A 226 1.02 22.75 6.75
CA LYS A 226 0.52 21.81 7.77
C LYS A 226 -0.64 20.93 7.27
N LEU A 227 -1.02 20.99 5.98
CA LEU A 227 -2.17 20.29 5.41
C LEU A 227 -2.20 18.80 5.81
N PHE A 228 -1.13 18.07 5.59
CA PHE A 228 -1.07 16.64 5.90
C PHE A 228 -1.04 16.30 7.39
N ILE A 229 -0.63 17.24 8.23
CA ILE A 229 -0.76 17.11 9.69
C ILE A 229 -2.24 17.20 10.06
N SER A 230 -2.94 18.18 9.50
CA SER A 230 -4.38 18.39 9.71
C SER A 230 -5.22 17.25 9.14
N LEU A 231 -4.91 16.76 7.91
CA LEU A 231 -5.60 15.63 7.30
C LEU A 231 -5.47 14.36 8.14
N LYS A 232 -4.24 14.05 8.61
CA LYS A 232 -4.04 12.92 9.50
C LYS A 232 -4.89 13.03 10.76
N SER A 233 -4.91 14.20 11.37
CA SER A 233 -5.72 14.46 12.57
C SER A 233 -7.21 14.35 12.27
N ALA A 234 -7.67 14.87 11.14
CA ALA A 234 -9.08 14.81 10.74
C ALA A 234 -9.56 13.36 10.51
N PHE A 235 -8.71 12.49 9.94
CA PHE A 235 -9.05 11.07 9.78
C PHE A 235 -9.19 10.31 11.10
N GLU A 236 -8.66 10.84 12.18
CA GLU A 236 -8.74 10.28 13.53
C GLU A 236 -9.79 10.97 14.41
N ASN A 237 -10.34 12.12 13.97
CA ASN A 237 -11.25 12.96 14.74
C ASN A 237 -12.52 13.23 13.94
N ILE A 238 -13.43 12.26 13.96
CA ILE A 238 -14.68 12.28 13.19
C ILE A 238 -15.85 12.64 14.10
N HIS A 239 -16.51 13.76 13.80
CA HIS A 239 -17.72 14.23 14.50
C HIS A 239 -18.96 13.79 13.72
N THR A 240 -19.40 12.55 13.92
CA THR A 240 -20.51 11.95 13.16
C THR A 240 -21.82 12.72 13.30
N SER A 241 -22.10 13.31 14.47
CA SER A 241 -23.30 14.11 14.72
C SER A 241 -23.38 15.42 13.91
N SER A 242 -22.29 15.83 13.23
CA SER A 242 -22.28 16.99 12.35
C SER A 242 -22.64 16.68 10.89
N PHE A 243 -22.90 15.39 10.57
CA PHE A 243 -23.24 14.96 9.21
C PHE A 243 -24.75 14.71 9.07
N MET A 244 -25.25 14.81 7.82
CA MET A 244 -26.68 14.71 7.49
C MET A 244 -27.21 13.26 7.48
N ASN A 245 -26.44 12.26 7.92
CA ASN A 245 -26.92 10.89 8.00
C ASN A 245 -27.85 10.71 9.21
N PRO A 246 -29.14 10.31 9.02
CA PRO A 246 -30.10 10.14 10.12
C PRO A 246 -29.63 9.16 11.20
N GLU A 247 -28.80 8.18 10.87
CA GLU A 247 -28.23 7.24 11.85
C GLU A 247 -27.33 7.92 12.89
N TYR A 248 -26.75 9.08 12.53
CA TYR A 248 -25.85 9.86 13.38
C TYR A 248 -26.54 10.98 14.17
N LEU A 249 -27.84 11.20 13.94
CA LEU A 249 -28.61 12.27 14.58
C LEU A 249 -29.40 11.77 15.78
N ARG A 250 -29.08 10.59 16.30
CA ARG A 250 -29.73 9.97 17.48
C ARG A 250 -29.02 10.35 18.76
#